data_f4dff055ca218dc0a6c442d9739c5a6f
#
_entry.id   f4dff055ca218dc0a6c442d9739c5a6f
#
_cell.length_a   1.000
_cell.length_b   1.000
_cell.length_c   1.000
_cell.angle_alpha   90.00
_cell.angle_beta   90.00
_cell.angle_gamma   90.00
#
_symmetry.space_group_name_H-M   'P 1'
#
loop_
_entity.id
_entity.type
_entity.pdbx_description
1 polymer ?
#
loop_
_entity_poly.entity_id
_entity_poly.type
_entity_poly.pdbx_seq_one_letter_code
_entity_poly.pdbx_strand_id
1 'polypeptide(L)'
;MRNLVIALLMLAASPALAQDKEKLSATDLTVRTALTFKVSDTVVQKLLPAGFEVNSPTAGPSKGSNLNMTLIDYLMVQDPEGKPLPPRTTVAMSIPAKKTASGEAVAVVFGGFIAQAAIPGPYFVFGSAKLAVDRQSHTDADGKSIIDETWEVTADDGGALEVQLQFVRGVPARGKAEPKIHSAAKPEFYRIYRFEQAADVVRSTATGIDRVSKCSIKATGPKLALLFDGSEQLISITSIPFYSRSIYVPAI
;
A
#
# COMPACT_ATOMS: atom_id res chain seq x y z
N MET A 1 28.91 21.20 68.29
CA MET A 1 28.48 21.88 67.04
C MET A 1 28.08 20.77 66.06
N ARG A 2 26.78 20.56 65.88
CA ARG A 2 26.23 19.46 65.02
C ARG A 2 25.81 20.11 63.70
N ASN A 3 26.51 19.77 62.61
CA ASN A 3 26.15 20.19 61.27
C ASN A 3 25.01 19.29 60.72
N LEU A 4 23.87 19.88 60.52
CA LEU A 4 22.70 19.28 59.90
C LEU A 4 22.82 19.47 58.39
N VAL A 5 23.10 18.35 57.64
CA VAL A 5 23.09 18.37 56.18
C VAL A 5 21.66 18.03 55.73
N ILE A 6 20.97 18.98 55.17
CA ILE A 6 19.66 18.81 54.54
C ILE A 6 19.91 18.35 53.11
N ALA A 7 19.63 17.06 52.81
CA ALA A 7 19.64 16.54 51.45
C ALA A 7 18.31 16.89 50.75
N LEU A 8 18.38 17.76 49.76
CA LEU A 8 17.24 18.17 48.90
C LEU A 8 17.05 17.09 47.84
N LEU A 9 16.05 16.22 48.00
CA LEU A 9 15.63 15.29 46.95
C LEU A 9 14.89 16.06 45.86
N MET A 10 15.55 16.31 44.73
CA MET A 10 14.86 16.76 43.52
C MET A 10 14.17 15.52 42.89
N LEU A 11 12.83 15.46 42.98
CA LEU A 11 12.02 14.59 42.15
C LEU A 11 12.06 15.16 40.72
N ALA A 12 12.83 14.52 39.85
CA ALA A 12 12.75 14.72 38.43
C ALA A 12 11.42 14.09 37.94
N ALA A 13 10.39 14.90 37.76
CA ALA A 13 9.19 14.50 37.03
C ALA A 13 9.59 14.31 35.58
N SER A 14 9.83 13.08 35.15
CA SER A 14 9.94 12.74 33.74
C SER A 14 8.61 13.09 33.07
N PRO A 15 8.60 13.89 31.98
CA PRO A 15 7.38 14.06 31.21
C PRO A 15 7.00 12.70 30.66
N ALA A 16 5.90 12.13 31.14
CA ALA A 16 5.26 11.01 30.50
C ALA A 16 4.82 11.52 29.12
N LEU A 17 5.64 11.24 28.09
CA LEU A 17 5.22 11.37 26.71
C LEU A 17 3.93 10.56 26.62
N ALA A 18 2.81 11.23 26.37
CA ALA A 18 1.54 10.59 26.07
C ALA A 18 1.79 9.73 24.81
N GLN A 19 2.08 8.48 25.02
CA GLN A 19 2.17 7.50 23.97
C GLN A 19 0.75 7.37 23.46
N ASP A 20 0.48 7.88 22.27
CA ASP A 20 -0.80 7.67 21.59
C ASP A 20 -1.09 6.18 21.68
N LYS A 21 -2.12 5.82 22.44
CA LYS A 21 -2.45 4.42 22.68
C LYS A 21 -2.94 3.84 21.36
N GLU A 22 -2.06 3.16 20.66
CA GLU A 22 -2.37 2.41 19.45
C GLU A 22 -3.08 1.12 19.84
N LYS A 23 -4.13 0.77 19.09
CA LYS A 23 -4.85 -0.50 19.25
C LYS A 23 -4.59 -1.39 18.04
N LEU A 24 -4.17 -2.64 18.28
CA LEU A 24 -4.11 -3.66 17.22
C LEU A 24 -5.51 -3.84 16.63
N SER A 25 -5.62 -3.80 15.32
CA SER A 25 -6.88 -3.94 14.58
C SER A 25 -6.95 -5.26 13.82
N ALA A 26 -5.84 -5.74 13.29
CA ALA A 26 -5.74 -7.01 12.58
C ALA A 26 -4.28 -7.38 12.33
N THR A 27 -4.06 -8.65 11.98
CA THR A 27 -2.83 -9.12 11.35
C THR A 27 -3.14 -9.78 10.03
N ASP A 28 -2.24 -9.70 9.05
CA ASP A 28 -2.40 -10.39 7.79
C ASP A 28 -1.08 -10.87 7.17
N LEU A 29 -1.22 -11.91 6.35
CA LEU A 29 -0.19 -12.41 5.44
C LEU A 29 -0.75 -12.35 4.03
N THR A 30 0.00 -11.74 3.11
CA THR A 30 -0.46 -11.50 1.74
C THR A 30 0.65 -11.74 0.72
N VAL A 31 0.24 -12.05 -0.51
CA VAL A 31 1.05 -11.87 -1.72
C VAL A 31 0.56 -10.62 -2.43
N ARG A 32 1.49 -9.82 -2.96
CA ARG A 32 1.15 -8.55 -3.59
C ARG A 32 1.92 -8.34 -4.88
N THR A 33 1.30 -7.57 -5.76
CA THR A 33 1.97 -6.93 -6.88
C THR A 33 1.69 -5.44 -6.81
N ALA A 34 2.74 -4.63 -6.70
CA ALA A 34 2.64 -3.19 -6.63
C ALA A 34 3.05 -2.59 -7.99
N LEU A 35 2.16 -1.80 -8.55
CA LEU A 35 2.36 -1.03 -9.78
C LEU A 35 2.41 0.45 -9.41
N THR A 36 3.44 1.16 -9.85
CA THR A 36 3.54 2.59 -9.62
C THR A 36 3.51 3.34 -10.94
N PHE A 37 2.76 4.43 -10.97
CA PHE A 37 2.53 5.22 -12.17
C PHE A 37 2.88 6.69 -11.94
N LYS A 38 3.24 7.37 -13.03
CA LYS A 38 3.12 8.81 -13.16
C LYS A 38 1.88 9.10 -13.99
N VAL A 39 0.93 9.80 -13.41
CA VAL A 39 -0.28 10.31 -14.05
C VAL A 39 -0.34 11.83 -13.88
N SER A 40 -1.36 12.50 -14.42
CA SER A 40 -1.52 13.96 -14.29
C SER A 40 -1.48 14.42 -12.83
N ASP A 41 -0.54 15.30 -12.48
CA ASP A 41 -0.41 15.87 -11.13
C ASP A 41 -1.68 16.60 -10.69
N THR A 42 -2.34 17.27 -11.63
CA THR A 42 -3.60 17.98 -11.37
C THR A 42 -4.72 17.00 -10.99
N VAL A 43 -4.75 15.82 -11.61
CA VAL A 43 -5.77 14.81 -11.31
C VAL A 43 -5.53 14.22 -9.92
N VAL A 44 -4.31 13.76 -9.64
CA VAL A 44 -4.02 13.15 -8.32
C VAL A 44 -4.13 14.15 -7.17
N GLN A 45 -3.78 15.43 -7.39
CA GLN A 45 -3.93 16.45 -6.36
C GLN A 45 -5.41 16.68 -6.00
N LYS A 46 -6.34 16.58 -6.96
CA LYS A 46 -7.78 16.67 -6.70
C LYS A 46 -8.36 15.48 -5.94
N LEU A 47 -7.67 14.33 -5.96
CA LEU A 47 -8.06 13.13 -5.20
C LEU A 47 -7.56 13.16 -3.75
N LEU A 48 -6.64 14.07 -3.42
CA LEU A 48 -6.17 14.28 -2.05
C LEU A 48 -7.14 15.19 -1.29
N PRO A 49 -7.42 14.92 -0.02
CA PRO A 49 -8.18 15.81 0.82
C PRO A 49 -7.38 17.07 1.17
N ALA A 50 -8.06 18.13 1.64
CA ALA A 50 -7.42 19.33 2.14
C ALA A 50 -6.36 18.97 3.22
N GLY A 51 -5.25 19.69 3.24
CA GLY A 51 -4.14 19.46 4.16
C GLY A 51 -3.12 18.41 3.70
N PHE A 52 -3.28 17.88 2.48
CA PHE A 52 -2.32 16.96 1.86
C PHE A 52 -1.90 17.46 0.49
N GLU A 53 -0.64 17.22 0.14
CA GLU A 53 -0.11 17.47 -1.20
C GLU A 53 0.68 16.26 -1.69
N VAL A 54 0.75 16.10 -3.01
CA VAL A 54 1.51 15.00 -3.66
C VAL A 54 2.99 15.09 -3.26
N ASN A 55 3.56 13.96 -2.87
CA ASN A 55 4.97 13.82 -2.49
C ASN A 55 5.60 12.64 -3.22
N SER A 56 5.87 12.83 -4.50
CA SER A 56 6.49 11.79 -5.35
C SER A 56 7.86 11.38 -4.80
N PRO A 57 8.19 10.07 -4.75
CA PRO A 57 9.50 9.59 -4.37
C PRO A 57 10.60 10.24 -5.23
N THR A 58 11.67 10.71 -4.59
CA THR A 58 12.82 11.35 -5.25
C THR A 58 13.95 10.38 -5.57
N ALA A 59 13.86 9.15 -5.07
CA ALA A 59 14.86 8.09 -5.25
C ALA A 59 14.21 6.70 -5.29
N GLY A 60 15.00 5.69 -5.63
CA GLY A 60 14.59 4.29 -5.66
C GLY A 60 13.76 3.91 -6.89
N PRO A 61 13.23 2.67 -6.90
CA PRO A 61 12.56 2.12 -8.09
C PRO A 61 11.29 2.87 -8.52
N SER A 62 10.59 3.50 -7.58
CA SER A 62 9.35 4.27 -7.82
C SER A 62 9.59 5.78 -7.98
N LYS A 63 10.86 6.22 -8.19
CA LYS A 63 11.19 7.63 -8.36
C LYS A 63 10.30 8.30 -9.40
N GLY A 64 9.68 9.42 -9.02
CA GLY A 64 8.82 10.23 -9.90
C GLY A 64 7.36 9.76 -10.00
N SER A 65 7.00 8.60 -9.44
CA SER A 65 5.59 8.15 -9.42
C SER A 65 4.75 9.02 -8.50
N ASN A 66 3.45 9.14 -8.81
CA ASN A 66 2.48 9.84 -7.99
C ASN A 66 1.20 9.04 -7.74
N LEU A 67 1.14 7.81 -8.26
CA LEU A 67 0.03 6.87 -8.06
C LEU A 67 0.59 5.48 -7.79
N ASN A 68 0.08 4.83 -6.76
CA ASN A 68 0.34 3.43 -6.45
C ASN A 68 -0.95 2.62 -6.60
N MET A 69 -0.89 1.54 -7.35
CA MET A 69 -1.92 0.50 -7.42
C MET A 69 -1.33 -0.78 -6.82
N THR A 70 -1.92 -1.29 -5.76
CA THR A 70 -1.49 -2.52 -5.11
C THR A 70 -2.55 -3.58 -5.27
N LEU A 71 -2.20 -4.65 -5.95
CA LEU A 71 -2.98 -5.87 -6.11
C LEU A 71 -2.64 -6.78 -4.92
N ILE A 72 -3.64 -7.16 -4.12
CA ILE A 72 -3.43 -7.82 -2.82
C ILE A 72 -4.26 -9.10 -2.75
N ASP A 73 -3.55 -10.21 -2.61
CA ASP A 73 -4.13 -11.52 -2.35
C ASP A 73 -3.87 -11.90 -0.89
N TYR A 74 -4.93 -11.98 -0.07
CA TYR A 74 -4.84 -12.25 1.35
C TYR A 74 -4.86 -13.76 1.60
N LEU A 75 -3.71 -14.31 2.00
CA LEU A 75 -3.57 -15.72 2.36
C LEU A 75 -4.09 -16.00 3.76
N MET A 76 -3.91 -15.05 4.68
CA MET A 76 -4.37 -15.14 6.07
C MET A 76 -4.75 -13.75 6.57
N VAL A 77 -5.84 -13.67 7.28
CA VAL A 77 -6.26 -12.46 8.04
C VAL A 77 -6.74 -12.92 9.40
N GLN A 78 -6.35 -12.22 10.45
CA GLN A 78 -6.80 -12.47 11.81
C GLN A 78 -7.25 -11.17 12.46
N ASP A 79 -8.29 -11.27 13.30
CA ASP A 79 -8.68 -10.17 14.17
C ASP A 79 -7.65 -9.96 15.32
N PRO A 80 -7.83 -8.97 16.20
CA PRO A 80 -6.91 -8.71 17.30
C PRO A 80 -6.73 -9.87 18.28
N GLU A 81 -7.72 -10.72 18.41
CA GLU A 81 -7.75 -11.90 19.28
C GLU A 81 -7.13 -13.13 18.61
N GLY A 82 -6.66 -13.00 17.35
CA GLY A 82 -6.07 -14.09 16.57
C GLY A 82 -7.07 -15.00 15.87
N LYS A 83 -8.36 -14.67 15.88
CA LYS A 83 -9.39 -15.44 15.20
C LYS A 83 -9.28 -15.25 13.68
N PRO A 84 -9.25 -16.35 12.89
CA PRO A 84 -9.19 -16.25 11.44
C PRO A 84 -10.41 -15.55 10.86
N LEU A 85 -10.17 -14.66 9.89
CA LEU A 85 -11.18 -14.02 9.06
C LEU A 85 -11.12 -14.59 7.64
N PRO A 86 -12.23 -14.53 6.87
CA PRO A 86 -12.24 -15.03 5.50
C PRO A 86 -11.13 -14.43 4.63
N PRO A 87 -10.47 -15.24 3.77
CA PRO A 87 -9.53 -14.72 2.79
C PRO A 87 -10.25 -13.79 1.80
N ARG A 88 -9.50 -12.87 1.23
CA ARG A 88 -10.05 -11.89 0.28
C ARG A 88 -9.01 -11.42 -0.69
N THR A 89 -9.46 -10.85 -1.80
CA THR A 89 -8.63 -10.09 -2.74
C THR A 89 -9.04 -8.63 -2.71
N THR A 90 -8.09 -7.75 -2.97
CA THR A 90 -8.31 -6.30 -2.96
C THR A 90 -7.38 -5.63 -3.96
N VAL A 91 -7.86 -4.61 -4.64
CA VAL A 91 -7.03 -3.64 -5.36
C VAL A 91 -7.09 -2.34 -4.57
N ALA A 92 -5.96 -1.86 -4.09
CA ALA A 92 -5.87 -0.59 -3.36
C ALA A 92 -5.15 0.46 -4.20
N MET A 93 -5.71 1.66 -4.30
CA MET A 93 -5.08 2.80 -4.97
C MET A 93 -4.75 3.87 -3.94
N SER A 94 -3.49 4.34 -3.96
CA SER A 94 -3.00 5.35 -3.04
C SER A 94 -2.07 6.35 -3.73
N ILE A 95 -1.98 7.53 -3.13
CA ILE A 95 -1.10 8.62 -3.55
C ILE A 95 -0.02 8.79 -2.50
N PRO A 96 1.28 8.78 -2.87
CA PRO A 96 2.34 9.23 -1.98
C PRO A 96 2.15 10.73 -1.72
N ALA A 97 2.02 11.10 -0.45
CA ALA A 97 1.65 12.44 -0.06
C ALA A 97 2.47 12.92 1.14
N LYS A 98 2.38 14.19 1.45
CA LYS A 98 2.83 14.78 2.73
C LYS A 98 1.74 15.68 3.29
N LYS A 99 1.70 15.79 4.60
CA LYS A 99 0.84 16.76 5.29
C LYS A 99 1.41 18.16 5.11
N THR A 100 0.59 19.11 4.65
CA THR A 100 1.04 20.51 4.43
C THR A 100 1.48 21.20 5.70
N ALA A 101 0.85 20.90 6.85
CA ALA A 101 1.15 21.53 8.13
C ALA A 101 2.47 21.05 8.76
N SER A 102 2.84 19.78 8.61
CA SER A 102 4.00 19.18 9.29
C SER A 102 5.13 18.75 8.35
N GLY A 103 4.86 18.61 7.06
CA GLY A 103 5.77 17.99 6.11
C GLY A 103 5.89 16.46 6.26
N GLU A 104 5.11 15.83 7.15
CA GLU A 104 5.14 14.38 7.39
C GLU A 104 4.78 13.63 6.11
N ALA A 105 5.70 12.75 5.65
CA ALA A 105 5.45 11.89 4.51
C ALA A 105 4.48 10.76 4.90
N VAL A 106 3.45 10.57 4.09
CA VAL A 106 2.37 9.60 4.32
C VAL A 106 1.93 8.99 2.98
N ALA A 107 1.05 7.99 3.02
CA ALA A 107 0.27 7.60 1.86
C ALA A 107 -1.21 7.86 2.13
N VAL A 108 -1.97 8.24 1.09
CA VAL A 108 -3.41 8.47 1.17
C VAL A 108 -4.12 7.49 0.24
N VAL A 109 -4.91 6.58 0.81
CA VAL A 109 -5.78 5.68 0.03
C VAL A 109 -7.02 6.45 -0.38
N PHE A 110 -7.24 6.58 -1.69
CA PHE A 110 -8.35 7.35 -2.25
C PHE A 110 -9.38 6.48 -2.98
N GLY A 111 -9.06 5.19 -3.22
CA GLY A 111 -9.94 4.29 -3.94
C GLY A 111 -9.41 2.86 -4.01
N GLY A 112 -10.10 2.05 -4.76
CA GLY A 112 -9.79 0.65 -5.01
C GLY A 112 -11.04 -0.21 -5.09
N PHE A 113 -10.84 -1.52 -5.12
CA PHE A 113 -11.90 -2.50 -5.30
C PHE A 113 -11.81 -3.60 -4.25
N ILE A 114 -12.97 -4.01 -3.73
CA ILE A 114 -13.10 -5.06 -2.73
C ILE A 114 -14.44 -5.77 -2.94
N ALA A 115 -14.58 -7.01 -2.47
CA ALA A 115 -15.86 -7.72 -2.53
C ALA A 115 -16.96 -6.96 -1.78
N GLN A 116 -18.19 -7.00 -2.28
CA GLN A 116 -19.34 -6.25 -1.77
C GLN A 116 -19.57 -6.41 -0.26
N ALA A 117 -19.40 -7.62 0.27
CA ALA A 117 -19.57 -7.90 1.71
C ALA A 117 -18.59 -7.12 2.62
N ALA A 118 -17.53 -6.53 2.06
CA ALA A 118 -16.51 -5.80 2.80
C ALA A 118 -16.57 -4.27 2.62
N ILE A 119 -17.55 -3.75 1.88
CA ILE A 119 -17.75 -2.30 1.64
C ILE A 119 -18.14 -1.58 2.94
N PRO A 120 -17.62 -0.36 3.16
CA PRO A 120 -16.78 0.48 2.31
C PRO A 120 -15.27 0.24 2.44
N GLY A 121 -14.89 -0.91 3.01
CA GLY A 121 -13.50 -1.28 3.23
C GLY A 121 -12.80 -0.47 4.34
N PRO A 122 -11.53 -0.78 4.57
CA PRO A 122 -10.82 -0.26 5.74
C PRO A 122 -10.49 1.24 5.70
N TYR A 123 -10.67 1.90 4.55
CA TYR A 123 -10.43 3.33 4.36
C TYR A 123 -11.67 4.09 3.90
N PHE A 124 -12.84 3.45 3.87
CA PHE A 124 -14.13 4.05 3.49
C PHE A 124 -14.21 4.56 2.04
N VAL A 125 -13.34 4.09 1.16
CA VAL A 125 -13.18 4.59 -0.23
C VAL A 125 -13.27 3.50 -1.30
N PHE A 126 -13.41 2.23 -0.90
CA PHE A 126 -13.42 1.12 -1.84
C PHE A 126 -14.76 0.97 -2.55
N GLY A 127 -14.70 0.70 -3.85
CA GLY A 127 -15.83 0.28 -4.66
C GLY A 127 -16.04 -1.24 -4.58
N SER A 128 -17.31 -1.67 -4.71
CA SER A 128 -17.66 -3.08 -4.81
C SER A 128 -17.27 -3.64 -6.17
N ALA A 129 -16.69 -4.84 -6.18
CA ALA A 129 -16.31 -5.54 -7.40
C ALA A 129 -16.25 -7.06 -7.18
N LYS A 130 -16.31 -7.78 -8.30
CA LYS A 130 -15.81 -9.16 -8.39
C LYS A 130 -14.33 -9.09 -8.74
N LEU A 131 -13.52 -9.83 -7.99
CA LEU A 131 -12.08 -9.88 -8.20
C LEU A 131 -11.67 -11.34 -8.39
N ALA A 132 -10.83 -11.59 -9.41
CA ALA A 132 -10.19 -12.87 -9.63
C ALA A 132 -8.67 -12.66 -9.77
N VAL A 133 -7.90 -13.62 -9.31
CA VAL A 133 -6.45 -13.69 -9.48
C VAL A 133 -6.07 -15.09 -9.90
N ASP A 134 -5.26 -15.19 -10.95
CA ASP A 134 -4.54 -16.40 -11.34
C ASP A 134 -3.06 -16.09 -11.29
N ARG A 135 -2.31 -16.94 -10.58
CA ARG A 135 -0.86 -16.81 -10.46
C ARG A 135 -0.22 -18.17 -10.60
N GLN A 136 0.64 -18.31 -11.59
CA GLN A 136 1.36 -19.53 -11.87
C GLN A 136 2.86 -19.29 -11.80
N SER A 137 3.60 -20.31 -11.38
CA SER A 137 5.06 -20.31 -11.38
C SER A 137 5.55 -21.57 -12.07
N HIS A 138 6.45 -21.40 -13.03
CA HIS A 138 7.09 -22.52 -13.73
C HIS A 138 8.57 -22.21 -13.96
N THR A 139 9.34 -23.26 -14.28
CA THR A 139 10.76 -23.12 -14.65
C THR A 139 10.88 -23.25 -16.15
N ASP A 140 11.55 -22.31 -16.80
CA ASP A 140 11.83 -22.37 -18.25
C ASP A 140 12.98 -23.34 -18.57
N ALA A 141 13.28 -23.48 -19.86
CA ALA A 141 14.34 -24.37 -20.34
C ALA A 141 15.75 -23.95 -19.87
N ASP A 142 15.93 -22.68 -19.52
CA ASP A 142 17.19 -22.12 -19.01
C ASP A 142 17.30 -22.23 -17.48
N GLY A 143 16.32 -22.83 -16.80
CA GLY A 143 16.28 -22.94 -15.34
C GLY A 143 15.82 -21.67 -14.62
N LYS A 144 15.28 -20.68 -15.34
CA LYS A 144 14.75 -19.44 -14.74
C LYS A 144 13.33 -19.68 -14.24
N SER A 145 13.02 -19.13 -13.07
CA SER A 145 11.65 -19.14 -12.54
C SER A 145 10.85 -18.01 -13.19
N ILE A 146 9.80 -18.37 -13.90
CA ILE A 146 8.86 -17.46 -14.57
C ILE A 146 7.59 -17.39 -13.73
N ILE A 147 7.07 -16.19 -13.55
CA ILE A 147 5.78 -15.94 -12.92
C ILE A 147 4.83 -15.39 -13.98
N ASP A 148 3.68 -16.05 -14.12
CA ASP A 148 2.52 -15.54 -14.84
C ASP A 148 1.48 -15.10 -13.84
N GLU A 149 0.95 -13.90 -14.02
CA GLU A 149 -0.02 -13.31 -13.10
C GLU A 149 -1.11 -12.57 -13.87
N THR A 150 -2.37 -12.91 -13.62
CA THR A 150 -3.54 -12.24 -14.19
C THR A 150 -4.47 -11.80 -13.07
N TRP A 151 -4.89 -10.54 -13.13
CA TRP A 151 -5.91 -9.96 -12.26
C TRP A 151 -7.08 -9.47 -13.10
N GLU A 152 -8.27 -9.83 -12.67
CA GLU A 152 -9.52 -9.39 -13.28
C GLU A 152 -10.40 -8.75 -12.21
N VAL A 153 -10.86 -7.53 -12.49
CA VAL A 153 -11.77 -6.79 -11.64
C VAL A 153 -12.95 -6.34 -12.47
N THR A 154 -14.15 -6.70 -12.05
CA THR A 154 -15.40 -6.19 -12.62
C THR A 154 -16.14 -5.45 -11.52
N ALA A 155 -16.14 -4.12 -11.60
CA ALA A 155 -16.79 -3.26 -10.61
C ALA A 155 -18.30 -3.15 -10.85
N ASP A 156 -19.06 -3.02 -9.78
CA ASP A 156 -20.54 -2.91 -9.85
C ASP A 156 -20.99 -1.60 -10.50
N ASP A 157 -20.11 -0.59 -10.58
CA ASP A 157 -20.35 0.69 -11.26
C ASP A 157 -20.03 0.66 -12.77
N GLY A 158 -19.76 -0.51 -13.33
CA GLY A 158 -19.43 -0.72 -14.74
C GLY A 158 -17.95 -0.52 -15.07
N GLY A 159 -17.09 -0.25 -14.10
CA GLY A 159 -15.65 -0.21 -14.30
C GLY A 159 -15.04 -1.62 -14.40
N ALA A 160 -13.93 -1.74 -15.13
CA ALA A 160 -13.16 -2.97 -15.20
C ALA A 160 -11.65 -2.66 -15.18
N LEU A 161 -10.89 -3.58 -14.56
CA LEU A 161 -9.43 -3.56 -14.58
C LEU A 161 -8.95 -4.98 -14.89
N GLU A 162 -8.12 -5.08 -15.93
CA GLU A 162 -7.39 -6.30 -16.26
C GLU A 162 -5.88 -6.01 -16.19
N VAL A 163 -5.14 -6.81 -15.45
CA VAL A 163 -3.67 -6.74 -15.39
C VAL A 163 -3.12 -8.11 -15.73
N GLN A 164 -2.29 -8.20 -16.76
CA GLN A 164 -1.57 -9.41 -17.16
C GLN A 164 -0.08 -9.14 -17.13
N LEU A 165 0.64 -9.95 -16.37
CA LEU A 165 2.08 -9.85 -16.20
C LEU A 165 2.73 -11.22 -16.43
N GLN A 166 3.90 -11.20 -17.09
CA GLN A 166 4.83 -12.32 -17.09
C GLN A 166 6.23 -11.76 -16.83
N PHE A 167 6.94 -12.32 -15.89
CA PHE A 167 8.28 -11.85 -15.55
C PHE A 167 9.19 -12.95 -15.01
N VAL A 168 10.48 -12.74 -15.17
CA VAL A 168 11.51 -13.57 -14.55
C VAL A 168 11.65 -13.15 -13.09
N ARG A 169 11.44 -14.09 -12.17
CA ARG A 169 11.66 -13.91 -10.74
C ARG A 169 13.12 -13.62 -10.43
N GLY A 170 13.38 -12.61 -9.62
CA GLY A 170 14.71 -12.29 -9.12
C GLY A 170 14.90 -12.69 -7.66
N VAL A 171 15.94 -12.13 -7.05
CA VAL A 171 16.20 -12.29 -5.62
C VAL A 171 15.50 -11.15 -4.89
N PRO A 172 14.47 -11.43 -4.07
CA PRO A 172 13.76 -10.38 -3.35
C PRO A 172 14.63 -9.80 -2.22
N ALA A 173 14.54 -8.49 -2.03
CA ALA A 173 15.10 -7.82 -0.88
C ALA A 173 14.15 -7.87 0.31
N ARG A 174 14.68 -8.19 1.49
CA ARG A 174 13.91 -8.13 2.74
C ARG A 174 13.85 -6.69 3.25
N GLY A 175 12.67 -6.24 3.64
CA GLY A 175 12.45 -4.90 4.18
C GLY A 175 11.43 -4.89 5.29
N LYS A 176 11.55 -3.89 6.18
CA LYS A 176 10.59 -3.58 7.25
C LYS A 176 10.29 -2.11 7.23
N ALA A 177 9.06 -1.72 7.52
CA ALA A 177 8.68 -0.31 7.67
C ALA A 177 7.42 -0.17 8.53
N GLU A 178 7.16 1.08 8.92
CA GLU A 178 6.01 1.45 9.75
C GLU A 178 5.33 2.73 9.20
N PRO A 179 4.77 2.71 7.98
CA PRO A 179 4.10 3.87 7.41
C PRO A 179 2.73 4.12 8.06
N LYS A 180 2.36 5.40 8.10
CA LYS A 180 0.98 5.85 8.34
C LYS A 180 0.25 5.97 7.01
N ILE A 181 -0.88 5.31 6.92
CA ILE A 181 -1.72 5.29 5.72
C ILE A 181 -3.05 5.96 6.04
N HIS A 182 -3.32 7.09 5.42
CA HIS A 182 -4.53 7.91 5.61
C HIS A 182 -5.64 7.52 4.63
N SER A 183 -6.87 7.91 4.98
CA SER A 183 -8.04 7.82 4.13
C SER A 183 -8.33 9.15 3.45
N ALA A 184 -8.63 9.15 2.16
CA ALA A 184 -9.11 10.36 1.49
C ALA A 184 -10.52 10.76 1.92
N ALA A 185 -11.38 9.79 2.27
CA ALA A 185 -12.75 10.07 2.74
C ALA A 185 -12.83 10.56 4.19
N LYS A 186 -11.80 10.22 5.01
CA LYS A 186 -11.70 10.62 6.42
C LYS A 186 -10.24 10.99 6.71
N PRO A 187 -9.82 12.22 6.43
CA PRO A 187 -8.41 12.63 6.47
C PRO A 187 -7.73 12.46 7.84
N GLU A 188 -8.50 12.58 8.91
CA GLU A 188 -8.05 12.36 10.29
C GLU A 188 -7.83 10.88 10.61
N PHE A 189 -8.49 9.97 9.88
CA PHE A 189 -8.36 8.54 10.07
C PHE A 189 -7.12 8.01 9.35
N TYR A 190 -6.30 7.27 10.10
CA TYR A 190 -5.15 6.56 9.54
C TYR A 190 -4.97 5.19 10.18
N ARG A 191 -4.19 4.35 9.52
CA ARG A 191 -3.69 3.07 10.03
C ARG A 191 -2.18 3.09 10.03
N ILE A 192 -1.59 2.45 11.01
CA ILE A 192 -0.16 2.22 11.10
C ILE A 192 0.08 0.77 10.72
N TYR A 193 0.93 0.56 9.72
CA TYR A 193 1.29 -0.78 9.25
C TYR A 193 2.70 -1.12 9.72
N ARG A 194 2.82 -1.99 10.71
CA ARG A 194 4.12 -2.60 11.04
C ARG A 194 4.27 -3.83 10.21
N PHE A 195 5.12 -3.77 9.19
CA PHE A 195 5.24 -4.86 8.24
C PHE A 195 6.67 -5.32 7.99
N GLU A 196 6.76 -6.55 7.55
CA GLU A 196 7.93 -7.17 6.96
C GLU A 196 7.55 -7.75 5.60
N GLN A 197 8.44 -7.58 4.62
CA GLN A 197 8.20 -8.05 3.26
C GLN A 197 9.47 -8.58 2.60
N ALA A 198 9.27 -9.41 1.57
CA ALA A 198 10.26 -9.74 0.56
C ALA A 198 9.82 -9.09 -0.77
N ALA A 199 10.56 -8.10 -1.26
CA ALA A 199 10.20 -7.33 -2.43
C ALA A 199 11.18 -7.54 -3.59
N ASP A 200 10.67 -7.92 -4.75
CA ASP A 200 11.41 -8.12 -5.98
C ASP A 200 10.97 -7.07 -7.01
N VAL A 201 11.83 -6.09 -7.28
CA VAL A 201 11.58 -5.08 -8.32
C VAL A 201 11.81 -5.73 -9.68
N VAL A 202 10.74 -6.05 -10.40
CA VAL A 202 10.81 -6.75 -11.69
C VAL A 202 10.91 -5.78 -12.88
N ARG A 203 10.40 -4.55 -12.71
CA ARG A 203 10.56 -3.43 -13.66
C ARG A 203 10.73 -2.11 -12.91
N SER A 204 11.62 -1.26 -13.37
CA SER A 204 11.73 0.12 -12.93
C SER A 204 12.45 0.98 -13.99
N THR A 205 11.77 1.99 -14.51
CA THR A 205 12.35 2.95 -15.44
C THR A 205 13.44 3.80 -14.78
N ALA A 206 13.31 4.05 -13.48
CA ALA A 206 14.27 4.86 -12.72
C ALA A 206 15.60 4.15 -12.43
N THR A 207 15.59 2.81 -12.35
CA THR A 207 16.80 2.01 -12.06
C THR A 207 17.26 1.15 -13.22
N GLY A 208 16.56 1.19 -14.36
CA GLY A 208 16.90 0.42 -15.56
C GLY A 208 16.64 -1.09 -15.45
N ILE A 209 15.91 -1.54 -14.41
CA ILE A 209 15.53 -2.95 -14.27
C ILE A 209 14.35 -3.23 -15.21
N ASP A 210 14.47 -4.26 -16.04
CA ASP A 210 13.34 -4.82 -16.79
C ASP A 210 13.50 -6.33 -16.98
N ARG A 211 12.69 -7.09 -16.23
CA ARG A 211 12.61 -8.56 -16.30
C ARG A 211 11.19 -9.02 -16.69
N VAL A 212 10.40 -8.07 -17.22
CA VAL A 212 9.01 -8.30 -17.60
C VAL A 212 8.94 -8.60 -19.09
N SER A 213 8.52 -9.80 -19.46
CA SER A 213 8.32 -10.24 -20.84
C SER A 213 6.91 -9.91 -21.37
N LYS A 214 5.90 -9.85 -20.49
CA LYS A 214 4.52 -9.46 -20.84
C LYS A 214 3.98 -8.48 -19.78
N CYS A 215 3.42 -7.37 -20.23
CA CYS A 215 2.71 -6.42 -19.39
C CYS A 215 1.55 -5.84 -20.18
N SER A 216 0.33 -6.09 -19.71
CA SER A 216 -0.88 -5.48 -20.25
C SER A 216 -1.73 -4.98 -19.09
N ILE A 217 -2.12 -3.72 -19.13
CA ILE A 217 -3.00 -3.11 -18.15
C ILE A 217 -4.14 -2.44 -18.92
N LYS A 218 -5.37 -2.90 -18.68
CA LYS A 218 -6.57 -2.32 -19.27
C LYS A 218 -7.47 -1.86 -18.15
N ALA A 219 -7.79 -0.58 -18.16
CA ALA A 219 -8.63 0.05 -17.16
C ALA A 219 -9.76 0.81 -17.84
N THR A 220 -11.00 0.55 -17.47
CA THR A 220 -12.18 1.18 -18.05
C THR A 220 -13.14 1.61 -16.94
N GLY A 221 -14.10 2.47 -17.30
CA GLY A 221 -15.09 2.99 -16.39
C GLY A 221 -14.72 4.35 -15.79
N PRO A 222 -15.72 5.08 -15.26
CA PRO A 222 -15.61 6.51 -15.00
C PRO A 222 -14.53 6.88 -13.98
N LYS A 223 -14.29 6.04 -12.98
CA LYS A 223 -13.27 6.30 -11.95
C LYS A 223 -11.85 6.03 -12.44
N LEU A 224 -11.68 4.96 -13.23
CA LEU A 224 -10.36 4.57 -13.74
C LEU A 224 -9.92 5.40 -14.93
N ALA A 225 -10.86 5.81 -15.80
CA ALA A 225 -10.57 6.65 -16.97
C ALA A 225 -9.97 8.03 -16.62
N LEU A 226 -10.16 8.52 -15.39
CA LEU A 226 -9.51 9.74 -14.91
C LEU A 226 -8.01 9.58 -14.71
N LEU A 227 -7.55 8.36 -14.47
CA LEU A 227 -6.15 8.01 -14.14
C LEU A 227 -5.46 7.29 -15.30
N PHE A 228 -6.24 6.56 -16.11
CA PHE A 228 -5.78 5.71 -17.20
C PHE A 228 -6.47 6.18 -18.49
N ASP A 229 -6.02 7.33 -18.98
CA ASP A 229 -6.54 7.99 -20.19
C ASP A 229 -5.59 7.80 -21.40
N GLY A 230 -4.55 6.98 -21.24
CA GLY A 230 -3.51 6.75 -22.23
C GLY A 230 -2.27 7.64 -22.05
N SER A 231 -2.29 8.59 -21.12
CA SER A 231 -1.12 9.44 -20.79
C SER A 231 -0.33 8.93 -19.58
N GLU A 232 -0.86 7.96 -18.87
CA GLU A 232 -0.21 7.36 -17.71
C GLU A 232 1.10 6.65 -18.10
N GLN A 233 2.10 6.79 -17.24
CA GLN A 233 3.39 6.14 -17.40
C GLN A 233 3.61 5.12 -16.28
N LEU A 234 3.78 3.85 -16.64
CA LEU A 234 4.19 2.82 -15.68
C LEU A 234 5.66 3.02 -15.30
N ILE A 235 5.90 3.36 -14.05
CA ILE A 235 7.24 3.63 -13.51
C ILE A 235 7.90 2.37 -12.98
N SER A 236 7.18 1.57 -12.16
CA SER A 236 7.73 0.33 -11.64
C SER A 236 6.69 -0.76 -11.41
N ILE A 237 7.17 -1.99 -11.43
CA ILE A 237 6.45 -3.20 -11.00
C ILE A 237 7.29 -3.88 -9.94
N THR A 238 6.70 -4.14 -8.78
CA THR A 238 7.33 -4.88 -7.69
C THR A 238 6.47 -6.07 -7.31
N SER A 239 7.03 -7.27 -7.44
CA SER A 239 6.44 -8.50 -6.92
C SER A 239 6.81 -8.64 -5.45
N ILE A 240 5.83 -8.91 -4.59
CA ILE A 240 6.01 -9.05 -3.15
C ILE A 240 5.42 -10.42 -2.75
N PRO A 241 6.19 -11.52 -2.94
CA PRO A 241 5.73 -12.87 -2.67
C PRO A 241 5.49 -13.16 -1.18
N PHE A 242 5.99 -12.31 -0.32
CA PHE A 242 5.79 -12.36 1.12
C PHE A 242 5.58 -10.95 1.67
N TYR A 243 4.45 -10.73 2.32
CA TYR A 243 4.15 -9.52 3.07
C TYR A 243 3.35 -9.87 4.31
N SER A 244 3.94 -9.68 5.48
CA SER A 244 3.28 -9.88 6.78
C SER A 244 3.19 -8.56 7.52
N ARG A 245 2.03 -8.24 8.09
CA ARG A 245 1.86 -7.00 8.87
C ARG A 245 0.93 -7.17 10.06
N SER A 246 1.19 -6.31 11.06
CA SER A 246 0.25 -5.92 12.10
C SER A 246 -0.30 -4.53 11.79
N ILE A 247 -1.61 -4.37 11.91
CA ILE A 247 -2.33 -3.13 11.60
C ILE A 247 -2.79 -2.52 12.92
N TYR A 248 -2.39 -1.28 13.16
CA TYR A 248 -2.81 -0.51 14.33
C TYR A 248 -3.68 0.67 13.90
N VAL A 249 -4.56 1.07 14.78
CA VAL A 249 -5.35 2.29 14.69
C VAL A 249 -5.12 3.13 15.94
N PRO A 250 -5.23 4.47 15.89
CA PRO A 250 -5.22 5.29 17.10
C PRO A 250 -6.32 4.83 18.05
N ALA A 251 -6.01 4.69 19.34
CA ALA A 251 -7.03 4.52 20.36
C ALA A 251 -7.72 5.89 20.56
N ILE A 252 -8.99 5.93 20.22
CA ILE A 252 -9.87 7.07 20.47
C ILE A 252 -10.23 7.10 21.96
#